data_5ba8c95057e45f64b8a7d3479457171f
#
_entry.id   5ba8c95057e45f64b8a7d3479457171f
#
_cell.length_a   1.000
_cell.length_b   1.000
_cell.length_c   1.000
_cell.angle_alpha   90.00
_cell.angle_beta   90.00
_cell.angle_gamma   90.00
#
_symmetry.space_group_name_H-M   'P 1'
#
loop_
_entity.id
_entity.type
_entity.pdbx_description
1 polymer ?
#
loop_
_entity_poly.entity_id
_entity_poly.type
_entity_poly.pdbx_seq_one_letter_code
_entity_poly.pdbx_strand_id
1 'polypeptide(L)'
;EGKRINIGDAPGHEKYTCINCGGQMMARKGEEREYHFAHYVVTKQCNHDHWLHKNLLSLFMKRLGSQEPVLVKGPQEDIDLLNNDSFVKETKFENWVPDILIRKGDDVLFLEICVTSPCSPDKISSGYRIIEIFTTDTRTLEELSSGPVLREGKYYKVEFHNFMKAAEDDLPEGTHAHIPDIISDESERRVGSGKGKVDK
;
A
#
# COMPACT_ATOMS: atom_id res chain seq x y z
N GLU A 1 -15.83 2.12 -10.74
CA GLU A 1 -14.36 2.25 -10.71
C GLU A 1 -13.83 2.15 -12.13
N GLY A 2 -12.96 3.09 -12.55
CA GLY A 2 -12.37 3.11 -13.89
C GLY A 2 -11.35 1.99 -14.08
N LYS A 3 -11.33 1.39 -15.28
CA LYS A 3 -10.33 0.38 -15.64
C LYS A 3 -8.97 1.04 -15.84
N ARG A 4 -7.91 0.49 -15.26
CA ARG A 4 -6.52 0.89 -15.56
C ARG A 4 -6.14 0.42 -16.95
N ILE A 5 -5.40 1.26 -17.68
CA ILE A 5 -4.89 0.97 -19.01
C ILE A 5 -3.41 1.31 -19.09
N ASN A 6 -2.63 0.46 -19.74
CA ASN A 6 -1.23 0.73 -20.06
C ASN A 6 -1.12 1.69 -21.23
N ILE A 7 -0.06 2.48 -21.28
CA ILE A 7 0.13 3.45 -22.36
C ILE A 7 0.22 2.77 -23.74
N GLY A 8 0.78 1.57 -23.82
CA GLY A 8 0.84 0.79 -25.06
C GLY A 8 -0.53 0.51 -25.65
N ASP A 9 -1.50 0.16 -24.80
CA ASP A 9 -2.86 -0.23 -25.16
C ASP A 9 -3.83 0.95 -25.24
N ALA A 10 -3.41 2.15 -24.80
CA ALA A 10 -4.27 3.32 -24.72
C ALA A 10 -4.50 3.95 -26.09
N PRO A 11 -5.75 4.07 -26.63
CA PRO A 11 -6.05 4.84 -27.82
C PRO A 11 -5.61 6.31 -27.70
N GLY A 12 -4.96 6.85 -28.73
CA GLY A 12 -4.39 8.21 -28.69
C GLY A 12 -5.42 9.35 -28.61
N HIS A 13 -6.68 9.08 -28.97
CA HIS A 13 -7.77 10.05 -29.05
C HIS A 13 -8.68 10.06 -27.82
N GLU A 14 -8.48 9.12 -26.89
CA GLU A 14 -9.30 9.03 -25.67
C GLU A 14 -8.78 9.92 -24.55
N LYS A 15 -9.69 10.26 -23.64
CA LYS A 15 -9.38 10.99 -22.42
C LYS A 15 -9.20 10.01 -21.26
N TYR A 16 -8.15 10.21 -20.52
CA TYR A 16 -7.79 9.41 -19.35
C TYR A 16 -7.85 10.27 -18.09
N THR A 17 -8.00 9.64 -16.96
CA THR A 17 -7.99 10.31 -15.66
C THR A 17 -6.72 9.95 -14.90
N CYS A 18 -6.00 10.93 -14.41
CA CYS A 18 -4.84 10.70 -13.56
C CYS A 18 -5.28 10.11 -12.22
N ILE A 19 -4.74 8.96 -11.86
CA ILE A 19 -5.05 8.31 -10.58
C ILE A 19 -4.55 9.08 -9.36
N ASN A 20 -3.58 10.00 -9.56
CA ASN A 20 -3.04 10.82 -8.49
C ASN A 20 -3.88 12.05 -8.19
N CYS A 21 -4.16 12.87 -9.22
CA CYS A 21 -4.81 14.17 -9.04
C CYS A 21 -6.23 14.25 -9.60
N GLY A 22 -6.75 13.18 -10.23
CA GLY A 22 -8.06 13.18 -10.90
C GLY A 22 -8.10 14.03 -12.19
N GLY A 23 -6.99 14.68 -12.55
CA GLY A 23 -6.92 15.55 -13.73
C GLY A 23 -6.98 14.76 -15.05
N GLN A 24 -7.48 15.42 -16.10
CA GLN A 24 -7.54 14.81 -17.42
C GLN A 24 -6.17 14.66 -18.06
N MET A 25 -5.95 13.51 -18.70
CA MET A 25 -4.73 13.15 -19.41
C MET A 25 -5.04 12.70 -20.82
N MET A 26 -4.02 12.76 -21.69
CA MET A 26 -4.02 12.19 -23.03
C MET A 26 -2.84 11.22 -23.21
N ALA A 27 -3.00 10.21 -24.03
CA ALA A 27 -1.89 9.35 -24.45
C ALA A 27 -1.04 10.09 -25.52
N ARG A 28 0.24 10.23 -25.25
CA ARG A 28 1.24 10.78 -26.16
C ARG A 28 2.06 9.63 -26.74
N LYS A 29 1.89 9.36 -28.04
CA LYS A 29 2.55 8.26 -28.76
C LYS A 29 3.24 8.84 -30.00
N GLY A 30 4.37 9.56 -29.81
CA GLY A 30 5.18 10.14 -30.86
C GLY A 30 6.38 9.26 -31.20
N GLU A 31 7.01 9.49 -32.32
CA GLU A 31 8.20 8.75 -32.78
C GLU A 31 9.48 9.18 -32.07
N GLU A 32 9.53 10.41 -31.55
CA GLU A 32 10.73 11.00 -30.95
C GLU A 32 10.84 10.78 -29.43
N ARG A 33 9.74 10.43 -28.75
CA ARG A 33 9.68 10.27 -27.29
C ARG A 33 8.96 9.00 -26.92
N GLU A 34 9.38 8.41 -25.81
CA GLU A 34 8.68 7.28 -25.22
C GLU A 34 7.20 7.58 -25.01
N TYR A 35 6.36 6.57 -25.22
CA TYR A 35 4.92 6.68 -25.01
C TYR A 35 4.63 7.00 -23.55
N HIS A 36 3.84 8.04 -23.30
CA HIS A 36 3.48 8.45 -21.95
C HIS A 36 2.11 9.12 -21.90
N PHE A 37 1.51 9.13 -20.69
CA PHE A 37 0.33 9.95 -20.43
C PHE A 37 0.76 11.37 -20.03
N ALA A 38 0.18 12.38 -20.68
CA ALA A 38 0.41 13.78 -20.36
C ALA A 38 -0.88 14.44 -19.88
N HIS A 39 -0.80 15.27 -18.84
CA HIS A 39 -1.93 16.08 -18.40
C HIS A 39 -2.27 17.16 -19.46
N TYR A 40 -3.56 17.41 -19.66
CA TYR A 40 -4.00 18.59 -20.43
C TYR A 40 -3.61 19.89 -19.72
N VAL A 41 -3.76 19.90 -18.39
CA VAL A 41 -3.35 21.01 -17.54
C VAL A 41 -2.46 20.46 -16.44
N VAL A 42 -1.23 20.96 -16.37
CA VAL A 42 -0.29 20.58 -15.29
C VAL A 42 -0.74 21.26 -14.01
N THR A 43 -1.17 20.49 -13.04
CA THR A 43 -1.50 20.99 -11.69
C THR A 43 -0.30 20.80 -10.78
N LYS A 44 -0.06 21.74 -9.85
CA LYS A 44 0.99 21.64 -8.83
C LYS A 44 0.83 20.41 -7.90
N GLN A 45 -0.36 19.80 -7.89
CA GLN A 45 -0.70 18.66 -7.04
C GLN A 45 -0.30 17.31 -7.64
N CYS A 46 0.06 17.26 -8.91
CA CYS A 46 0.48 16.02 -9.56
C CYS A 46 1.99 15.96 -9.63
N ASN A 47 2.62 15.44 -8.59
CA ASN A 47 4.04 15.14 -8.62
C ASN A 47 4.26 13.63 -8.85
N HIS A 48 5.44 13.31 -9.37
CA HIS A 48 5.85 11.95 -9.71
C HIS A 48 5.91 11.05 -8.47
N ASP A 49 6.44 11.54 -7.37
CA ASP A 49 6.66 10.75 -6.16
C ASP A 49 5.35 10.30 -5.54
N HIS A 50 4.39 11.20 -5.45
CA HIS A 50 3.04 10.86 -4.96
C HIS A 50 2.33 9.87 -5.88
N TRP A 51 2.52 9.98 -7.21
CA TRP A 51 2.00 9.02 -8.17
C TRP A 51 2.63 7.63 -7.96
N LEU A 52 3.95 7.57 -7.82
CA LEU A 52 4.68 6.31 -7.62
C LEU A 52 4.27 5.64 -6.32
N HIS A 53 4.23 6.39 -5.20
CA HIS A 53 3.76 5.92 -3.91
C HIS A 53 2.35 5.28 -4.01
N LYS A 54 1.37 6.01 -4.58
CA LYS A 54 0.00 5.49 -4.74
C LYS A 54 -0.10 4.24 -5.61
N ASN A 55 0.74 4.13 -6.65
CA ASN A 55 0.74 2.93 -7.48
C ASN A 55 1.33 1.73 -6.77
N LEU A 56 2.41 1.91 -6.03
CA LEU A 56 3.02 0.85 -5.22
C LEU A 56 2.07 0.40 -4.11
N LEU A 57 1.47 1.33 -3.37
CA LEU A 57 0.45 1.03 -2.38
C LEU A 57 -0.71 0.21 -2.98
N SER A 58 -1.20 0.62 -4.14
CA SER A 58 -2.26 -0.09 -4.85
C SER A 58 -1.83 -1.47 -5.36
N LEU A 59 -0.56 -1.63 -5.75
CA LEU A 59 0.01 -2.91 -6.14
C LEU A 59 0.03 -3.87 -4.96
N PHE A 60 0.54 -3.45 -3.81
CA PHE A 60 0.56 -4.29 -2.60
C PHE A 60 -0.84 -4.64 -2.12
N MET A 61 -1.77 -3.68 -2.08
CA MET A 61 -3.17 -3.96 -1.73
C MET A 61 -3.81 -4.99 -2.67
N LYS A 62 -3.53 -4.91 -3.97
CA LYS A 62 -4.00 -5.90 -4.95
C LYS A 62 -3.38 -7.27 -4.70
N ARG A 63 -2.07 -7.36 -4.50
CA ARG A 63 -1.36 -8.62 -4.24
C ARG A 63 -1.85 -9.27 -2.96
N LEU A 64 -2.00 -8.52 -1.88
CA LEU A 64 -2.54 -9.02 -0.62
C LEU A 64 -4.00 -9.49 -0.78
N GLY A 65 -4.81 -8.78 -1.57
CA GLY A 65 -6.21 -9.15 -1.82
C GLY A 65 -6.40 -10.32 -2.78
N SER A 66 -5.39 -10.68 -3.59
CA SER A 66 -5.46 -11.81 -4.54
C SER A 66 -5.22 -13.18 -3.89
N GLN A 67 -4.83 -13.20 -2.62
CA GLN A 67 -4.42 -14.40 -1.89
C GLN A 67 -3.23 -15.15 -2.52
N GLU A 68 -2.45 -14.48 -3.37
CA GLU A 68 -1.20 -15.00 -3.87
C GLU A 68 -0.06 -14.68 -2.89
N PRO A 69 0.88 -15.61 -2.63
CA PRO A 69 1.97 -15.39 -1.68
C PRO A 69 2.75 -14.11 -1.99
N VAL A 70 2.89 -13.23 -1.00
CA VAL A 70 3.71 -12.02 -1.07
C VAL A 70 4.90 -12.19 -0.13
N LEU A 71 5.92 -12.89 -0.61
CA LEU A 71 7.14 -13.17 0.15
C LEU A 71 8.08 -11.97 0.15
N VAL A 72 8.47 -11.52 1.34
CA VAL A 72 9.54 -10.55 1.53
C VAL A 72 10.76 -11.27 2.09
N LYS A 73 11.91 -11.12 1.44
CA LYS A 73 13.18 -11.70 1.89
C LYS A 73 13.68 -10.97 3.14
N GLY A 74 13.33 -11.50 4.29
CA GLY A 74 13.60 -10.89 5.59
C GLY A 74 15.06 -11.05 6.06
N PRO A 75 15.42 -10.43 7.19
CA PRO A 75 16.78 -10.48 7.73
C PRO A 75 17.18 -11.84 8.32
N GLN A 76 16.22 -12.61 8.81
CA GLN A 76 16.43 -13.94 9.42
C GLN A 76 15.68 -15.01 8.64
N GLU A 77 14.45 -14.77 8.28
CA GLU A 77 13.56 -15.66 7.55
C GLU A 77 12.72 -14.90 6.53
N ASP A 78 12.16 -15.63 5.58
CA ASP A 78 11.22 -15.05 4.62
C ASP A 78 9.90 -14.75 5.32
N ILE A 79 9.36 -13.55 5.05
CA ILE A 79 8.11 -13.07 5.63
C ILE A 79 7.03 -13.18 4.56
N ASP A 80 6.04 -14.05 4.77
CA ASP A 80 4.85 -14.07 3.92
C ASP A 80 3.83 -13.07 4.46
N LEU A 81 3.61 -12.00 3.72
CA LEU A 81 2.65 -10.95 4.09
C LEU A 81 1.20 -11.43 4.04
N LEU A 82 0.89 -12.57 3.40
CA LEU A 82 -0.44 -13.20 3.46
C LEU A 82 -0.66 -14.04 4.74
N ASN A 83 0.40 -14.37 5.46
CA ASN A 83 0.28 -15.03 6.75
C ASN A 83 -0.18 -14.02 7.82
N ASN A 84 -1.36 -13.45 7.62
CA ASN A 84 -1.98 -12.43 8.46
C ASN A 84 -3.49 -12.68 8.60
N ASP A 85 -4.10 -12.07 9.61
CA ASP A 85 -5.55 -12.11 9.85
C ASP A 85 -6.25 -10.94 9.13
N SER A 86 -5.54 -9.83 8.96
CA SER A 86 -6.07 -8.64 8.30
C SER A 86 -4.98 -7.71 7.80
N PHE A 87 -5.31 -6.95 6.77
CA PHE A 87 -4.48 -5.85 6.28
C PHE A 87 -5.36 -4.66 5.86
N VAL A 88 -4.95 -3.46 6.24
CA VAL A 88 -5.71 -2.23 5.96
C VAL A 88 -4.75 -1.13 5.55
N LYS A 89 -5.10 -0.37 4.50
CA LYS A 89 -4.29 0.75 4.02
C LYS A 89 -4.60 2.04 4.77
N GLU A 90 -3.57 2.87 4.96
CA GLU A 90 -3.67 4.27 5.41
C GLU A 90 -4.62 4.45 6.61
N THR A 91 -4.61 3.49 7.54
CA THR A 91 -5.50 3.49 8.71
C THR A 91 -4.73 3.93 9.94
N LYS A 92 -5.34 4.79 10.74
CA LYS A 92 -4.76 5.22 12.01
C LYS A 92 -4.66 4.03 12.96
N PHE A 93 -3.46 3.81 13.47
CA PHE A 93 -3.16 2.84 14.50
C PHE A 93 -2.34 3.54 15.59
N GLU A 94 -2.93 3.73 16.76
CA GLU A 94 -2.39 4.56 17.85
C GLU A 94 -2.01 5.97 17.36
N ASN A 95 -0.72 6.31 17.41
CA ASN A 95 -0.19 7.60 16.96
C ASN A 95 0.30 7.58 15.51
N TRP A 96 0.19 6.45 14.80
CA TRP A 96 0.77 6.23 13.49
C TRP A 96 -0.31 6.03 12.42
N VAL A 97 0.05 6.32 11.19
CA VAL A 97 -0.73 5.98 10.01
C VAL A 97 0.23 5.25 9.06
N PRO A 98 0.34 3.93 9.15
CA PRO A 98 1.15 3.17 8.20
C PRO A 98 0.48 3.14 6.81
N ASP A 99 1.30 2.97 5.77
CA ASP A 99 0.78 2.79 4.42
C ASP A 99 -0.07 1.53 4.33
N ILE A 100 0.40 0.43 4.90
CA ILE A 100 -0.40 -0.78 5.13
C ILE A 100 -0.13 -1.30 6.54
N LEU A 101 -1.19 -1.40 7.32
CA LEU A 101 -1.20 -2.09 8.61
C LEU A 101 -1.52 -3.56 8.38
N ILE A 102 -0.66 -4.47 8.84
CA ILE A 102 -0.84 -5.92 8.75
C ILE A 102 -0.88 -6.48 10.16
N ARG A 103 -1.85 -7.36 10.45
CA ARG A 103 -2.04 -7.96 11.77
C ARG A 103 -2.11 -9.47 11.71
N LYS A 104 -1.54 -10.13 12.72
CA LYS A 104 -1.66 -11.56 12.97
C LYS A 104 -1.72 -11.81 14.48
N GLY A 105 -2.91 -12.11 15.01
CA GLY A 105 -3.14 -12.10 16.47
C GLY A 105 -2.78 -10.75 17.05
N ASP A 106 -1.89 -10.76 18.03
CA ASP A 106 -1.34 -9.55 18.66
C ASP A 106 -0.16 -8.93 17.90
N ASP A 107 0.36 -9.63 16.91
CA ASP A 107 1.46 -9.16 16.09
C ASP A 107 1.02 -8.07 15.12
N VAL A 108 1.80 -6.98 15.09
CA VAL A 108 1.59 -5.82 14.21
C VAL A 108 2.81 -5.60 13.35
N LEU A 109 2.58 -5.41 12.04
CA LEU A 109 3.59 -5.10 11.05
C LEU A 109 3.14 -3.90 10.22
N PHE A 110 4.00 -2.90 10.09
CA PHE A 110 3.83 -1.78 9.17
C PHE A 110 4.59 -2.06 7.88
N LEU A 111 3.90 -1.97 6.75
CA LEU A 111 4.55 -1.92 5.44
C LEU A 111 4.50 -0.48 4.96
N GLU A 112 5.66 0.11 4.74
CA GLU A 112 5.86 1.50 4.35
C GLU A 112 6.48 1.61 2.96
N ILE A 113 6.04 2.56 2.18
CA ILE A 113 6.51 2.81 0.81
C ILE A 113 7.14 4.19 0.77
N CYS A 114 8.46 4.23 0.67
CA CYS A 114 9.24 5.45 0.68
C CYS A 114 9.71 5.83 -0.70
N VAL A 115 9.16 6.93 -1.22
CA VAL A 115 9.59 7.52 -2.50
C VAL A 115 10.47 8.74 -2.26
N THR A 116 10.17 9.55 -1.26
CA THR A 116 10.89 10.79 -0.95
C THR A 116 11.51 10.82 0.43
N SER A 117 10.82 10.29 1.42
CA SER A 117 11.25 10.43 2.81
C SER A 117 11.17 9.09 3.53
N PRO A 118 12.20 8.69 4.25
CA PRO A 118 12.17 7.49 5.08
C PRO A 118 11.23 7.65 6.28
N CYS A 119 10.93 6.54 6.94
CA CYS A 119 10.22 6.53 8.21
C CYS A 119 10.89 7.46 9.22
N SER A 120 10.09 8.19 9.98
CA SER A 120 10.62 9.06 11.03
C SER A 120 11.30 8.22 12.13
N PRO A 121 12.36 8.76 12.77
CA PRO A 121 13.01 8.09 13.90
C PRO A 121 12.02 7.70 15.02
N ASP A 122 11.02 8.56 15.28
CA ASP A 122 9.98 8.30 16.28
C ASP A 122 9.13 7.08 15.91
N LYS A 123 8.79 6.91 14.62
CA LYS A 123 8.05 5.75 14.14
C LYS A 123 8.88 4.47 14.28
N ILE A 124 10.17 4.54 13.96
CA ILE A 124 11.10 3.41 14.14
C ILE A 124 11.24 3.06 15.61
N SER A 125 11.33 4.05 16.50
CA SER A 125 11.43 3.88 17.95
C SER A 125 10.13 3.39 18.61
N SER A 126 9.03 3.29 17.87
CA SER A 126 7.76 2.77 18.38
C SER A 126 7.82 1.29 18.79
N GLY A 127 8.84 0.56 18.34
CA GLY A 127 9.01 -0.87 18.60
C GLY A 127 8.20 -1.78 17.67
N TYR A 128 7.28 -1.24 16.86
CA TYR A 128 6.55 -2.04 15.86
C TYR A 128 7.51 -2.50 14.75
N ARG A 129 7.29 -3.72 14.25
CA ARG A 129 8.01 -4.23 13.08
C ARG A 129 7.63 -3.41 11.86
N ILE A 130 8.62 -2.90 11.14
CA ILE A 130 8.42 -2.08 9.95
C ILE A 130 9.22 -2.70 8.79
N ILE A 131 8.56 -2.93 7.67
CA ILE A 131 9.19 -3.20 6.37
C ILE A 131 9.05 -1.92 5.56
N GLU A 132 10.18 -1.33 5.21
CA GLU A 132 10.24 -0.07 4.48
C GLU A 132 10.84 -0.29 3.10
N ILE A 133 10.08 0.04 2.05
CA ILE A 133 10.46 -0.15 0.64
C ILE A 133 10.80 1.20 0.03
N PHE A 134 12.07 1.40 -0.28
CA PHE A 134 12.59 2.63 -0.89
C PHE A 134 12.67 2.50 -2.40
N THR A 135 12.14 3.47 -3.12
CA THR A 135 12.32 3.59 -4.55
C THR A 135 11.99 4.98 -5.07
N THR A 136 12.69 5.39 -6.11
CA THR A 136 12.35 6.58 -6.91
C THR A 136 12.09 6.21 -8.37
N ASP A 137 12.16 4.93 -8.71
CA ASP A 137 12.08 4.41 -10.08
C ASP A 137 10.74 3.71 -10.36
N THR A 138 10.05 4.12 -11.40
CA THR A 138 8.76 3.53 -11.79
C THR A 138 8.84 2.06 -12.21
N ARG A 139 10.03 1.60 -12.66
CA ARG A 139 10.28 0.19 -13.02
C ARG A 139 10.16 -0.76 -11.83
N THR A 140 10.23 -0.24 -10.61
CA THR A 140 9.90 -0.97 -9.39
C THR A 140 8.50 -1.59 -9.43
N LEU A 141 7.52 -0.94 -10.09
CA LEU A 141 6.17 -1.47 -10.24
C LEU A 141 6.16 -2.80 -10.99
N GLU A 142 6.95 -2.90 -12.06
CA GLU A 142 7.08 -4.14 -12.84
C GLU A 142 7.82 -5.21 -12.04
N GLU A 143 8.92 -4.82 -11.41
CA GLU A 143 9.74 -5.74 -10.60
C GLU A 143 8.93 -6.32 -9.41
N LEU A 144 8.13 -5.50 -8.74
CA LEU A 144 7.29 -5.94 -7.60
C LEU A 144 5.94 -6.52 -8.01
N SER A 145 5.57 -6.50 -9.29
CA SER A 145 4.27 -7.02 -9.75
C SER A 145 4.16 -8.55 -9.67
N SER A 146 5.30 -9.23 -9.76
CA SER A 146 5.41 -10.68 -9.74
C SER A 146 6.67 -11.11 -8.98
N GLY A 147 6.59 -12.20 -8.28
CA GLY A 147 7.73 -12.73 -7.54
C GLY A 147 7.92 -12.14 -6.13
N PRO A 148 8.95 -12.59 -5.41
CA PRO A 148 9.25 -12.16 -4.05
C PRO A 148 9.77 -10.73 -4.01
N VAL A 149 9.57 -10.06 -2.88
CA VAL A 149 10.20 -8.78 -2.57
C VAL A 149 11.58 -9.06 -2.00
N LEU A 150 12.63 -8.74 -2.75
CA LEU A 150 14.01 -8.95 -2.34
C LEU A 150 14.44 -7.83 -1.39
N ARG A 151 15.47 -8.08 -0.56
CA ARG A 151 16.06 -7.02 0.28
C ARG A 151 16.68 -5.90 -0.54
N GLU A 152 17.21 -6.23 -1.68
CA GLU A 152 17.74 -5.29 -2.66
C GLU A 152 17.33 -5.76 -4.04
N GLY A 153 16.36 -5.08 -4.62
CA GLY A 153 15.93 -5.25 -6.01
C GLY A 153 16.77 -4.37 -6.93
N LYS A 154 16.55 -4.48 -8.22
CA LYS A 154 17.26 -3.66 -9.22
C LYS A 154 16.88 -2.18 -9.11
N TYR A 155 15.64 -1.90 -8.73
CA TYR A 155 15.06 -0.54 -8.72
C TYR A 155 14.52 -0.12 -7.37
N TYR A 156 14.69 -0.94 -6.32
CA TYR A 156 14.26 -0.65 -4.96
C TYR A 156 15.18 -1.29 -3.93
N LYS A 157 15.07 -0.83 -2.69
CA LYS A 157 15.74 -1.38 -1.51
C LYS A 157 14.71 -1.59 -0.41
N VAL A 158 14.92 -2.59 0.43
CA VAL A 158 14.07 -2.87 1.59
C VAL A 158 14.88 -2.76 2.86
N GLU A 159 14.37 -2.00 3.82
CA GLU A 159 14.90 -1.93 5.18
C GLU A 159 13.91 -2.54 6.17
N PHE A 160 14.46 -3.09 7.25
CA PHE A 160 13.71 -3.77 8.29
C PHE A 160 14.04 -3.14 9.64
N HIS A 161 13.00 -2.70 10.36
CA HIS A 161 13.15 -2.13 11.68
C HIS A 161 12.42 -3.01 12.70
N ASN A 162 13.04 -3.21 13.87
CA ASN A 162 12.49 -3.96 15.01
C ASN A 162 12.19 -5.45 14.73
N PHE A 163 12.94 -6.07 13.82
CA PHE A 163 12.82 -7.51 13.52
C PHE A 163 13.73 -8.38 14.38
N MET A 164 14.71 -7.82 15.04
CA MET A 164 15.52 -8.57 15.99
C MET A 164 14.74 -8.66 17.30
N LYS A 165 14.48 -9.86 17.80
CA LYS A 165 14.13 -10.03 19.22
C LYS A 165 15.28 -9.47 20.04
N ALA A 166 15.01 -8.49 20.90
CA ALA A 166 15.91 -8.24 22.01
C ALA A 166 16.12 -9.59 22.71
N ALA A 167 17.39 -9.94 23.00
CA ALA A 167 17.66 -11.08 23.86
C ALA A 167 16.79 -10.93 25.13
N GLU A 168 16.11 -11.98 25.55
CA GLU A 168 15.06 -11.99 26.58
C GLU A 168 15.52 -11.55 27.99
N ASP A 169 16.67 -10.89 28.14
CA ASP A 169 17.30 -10.67 29.45
C ASP A 169 17.13 -9.26 30.05
N ASP A 170 16.46 -8.27 29.41
CA ASP A 170 16.34 -6.94 30.00
C ASP A 170 15.03 -6.19 29.67
N LEU A 171 13.86 -6.80 29.87
CA LEU A 171 12.62 -6.03 29.92
C LEU A 171 12.15 -5.89 31.37
N PRO A 172 11.95 -4.65 31.89
CA PRO A 172 11.32 -4.47 33.18
C PRO A 172 9.88 -5.01 33.09
N GLU A 173 9.54 -5.92 33.98
CA GLU A 173 8.17 -6.42 34.16
C GLU A 173 7.22 -5.23 34.34
N GLY A 174 6.32 -5.01 33.39
CA GLY A 174 5.21 -4.07 33.64
C GLY A 174 4.64 -3.26 32.50
N THR A 175 5.03 -3.44 31.24
CA THR A 175 4.36 -2.71 30.14
C THR A 175 3.49 -3.64 29.29
N HIS A 176 2.37 -4.08 29.86
CA HIS A 176 1.26 -4.55 29.05
C HIS A 176 0.59 -3.31 28.41
N ALA A 177 0.90 -3.05 27.16
CA ALA A 177 0.15 -2.08 26.38
C ALA A 177 -1.30 -2.58 26.28
N HIS A 178 -2.22 -1.86 26.92
CA HIS A 178 -3.65 -2.12 26.81
C HIS A 178 -4.07 -1.81 25.38
N ILE A 179 -4.41 -2.86 24.62
CA ILE A 179 -4.90 -2.73 23.24
C ILE A 179 -6.38 -2.34 23.36
N PRO A 180 -6.78 -1.13 22.91
CA PRO A 180 -8.20 -0.78 22.90
C PRO A 180 -8.93 -1.62 21.84
N ASP A 181 -10.05 -2.21 22.24
CA ASP A 181 -10.96 -2.90 21.34
C ASP A 181 -11.47 -1.93 20.27
N ILE A 182 -11.12 -2.19 19.01
CA ILE A 182 -11.70 -1.44 17.90
C ILE A 182 -13.13 -1.95 17.71
N ILE A 183 -14.11 -1.13 18.10
CA ILE A 183 -15.51 -1.38 17.84
C ILE A 183 -15.70 -1.41 16.32
N SER A 184 -15.99 -2.60 15.79
CA SER A 184 -16.45 -2.76 14.42
C SER A 184 -17.87 -2.20 14.34
N ASP A 185 -18.02 -1.03 13.73
CA ASP A 185 -19.33 -0.45 13.39
C ASP A 185 -19.90 -1.22 12.20
N GLU A 186 -20.50 -2.37 12.48
CA GLU A 186 -21.38 -3.07 11.55
C GLU A 186 -22.70 -2.29 11.45
N SER A 187 -22.75 -1.33 10.54
CA SER A 187 -24.03 -0.73 10.15
C SER A 187 -24.90 -1.79 9.44
N GLU A 188 -25.77 -2.41 10.21
CA GLU A 188 -26.84 -3.29 9.73
C GLU A 188 -27.63 -2.63 8.59
N ARG A 189 -27.45 -3.14 7.38
CA ARG A 189 -28.39 -2.90 6.29
C ARG A 189 -29.66 -3.73 6.55
N ARG A 190 -30.63 -3.14 7.23
CA ARG A 190 -31.99 -3.69 7.26
C ARG A 190 -32.58 -3.61 5.87
N VAL A 191 -32.74 -4.77 5.24
CA VAL A 191 -33.56 -4.94 4.05
C VAL A 191 -35.03 -4.86 4.49
N GLY A 192 -35.67 -3.72 4.23
CA GLY A 192 -37.09 -3.54 4.42
C GLY A 192 -37.87 -4.31 3.35
N SER A 193 -38.51 -5.40 3.75
CA SER A 193 -39.50 -6.10 2.94
C SER A 193 -40.80 -5.28 2.87
N GLY A 194 -40.95 -4.48 1.82
CA GLY A 194 -42.22 -3.83 1.48
C GLY A 194 -43.18 -4.82 0.87
N LYS A 195 -44.19 -5.25 1.62
CA LYS A 195 -45.35 -5.97 1.09
C LYS A 195 -46.22 -4.99 0.31
N GLY A 196 -46.36 -5.20 -0.98
CA GLY A 196 -47.36 -4.55 -1.81
C GLY A 196 -48.79 -4.97 -1.40
N LYS A 197 -49.65 -4.01 -1.17
CA LYS A 197 -51.12 -4.19 -1.20
C LYS A 197 -51.63 -3.73 -2.54
N VAL A 198 -52.22 -4.71 -3.23
CA VAL A 198 -53.09 -4.46 -4.39
C VAL A 198 -54.47 -4.27 -3.80
N ASP A 199 -55.13 -3.14 -4.11
CA ASP A 199 -56.61 -2.99 -4.03
C ASP A 199 -57.12 -2.09 -5.17
N LYS A 200 -57.95 -2.74 -6.00
CA LYS A 200 -59.00 -2.29 -6.92
C LYS A 200 -58.69 -1.20 -7.95
#